data_7cfb5fe4ffdfe438e25b81dc3129e106
#
_entry.id   7cfb5fe4ffdfe438e25b81dc3129e106
#
_cell.length_a   1.000
_cell.length_b   1.000
_cell.length_c   1.000
_cell.angle_alpha   90.00
_cell.angle_beta   90.00
_cell.angle_gamma   90.00
#
_symmetry.space_group_name_H-M   'P 1'
#
loop_
_entity.id
_entity.type
_entity.pdbx_description
1 polymer ?
#
loop_
_entity_poly.entity_id
_entity_poly.type
_entity_poly.pdbx_seq_one_letter_code
_entity_poly.pdbx_strand_id
1 'polypeptide(L)'
;MLMKERAFPMRKLMRLASVPALLLVASAMHASDEQASIADLLPEGLNVVAELPSGVEGLSLVELSDGGFLYVFDGKPFFLSGDLYEMTGEGVANLSEAYRSGQRTEILGGIDPSDAVVFPATRPHKETLWVFTDVTCGYCQLFHRQMAEYNNLGLEIRYLAFPRHGMDSESSELLETAWCSKDRQDAMTRLKSGEKMSTKSCENPVADQFEIGQRLGVRGTPAIFSATGLQLPGFVPPDEIMGRLGIEGVERESEG
;
A
#
# COMPACT_ATOMS: atom_id res chain seq x y z
N MET A 1 -15.94 90.71 -52.12
CA MET A 1 -16.80 91.87 -51.93
C MET A 1 -17.40 91.81 -50.54
N LEU A 2 -17.01 92.77 -49.71
CA LEU A 2 -17.65 93.28 -48.48
C LEU A 2 -18.01 92.32 -47.35
N MET A 3 -17.23 92.26 -46.25
CA MET A 3 -17.38 93.16 -45.07
C MET A 3 -18.75 92.97 -44.38
N LYS A 4 -18.79 92.49 -43.08
CA LYS A 4 -18.82 93.37 -41.92
C LYS A 4 -19.00 92.59 -40.63
N GLU A 5 -18.07 92.73 -39.81
CA GLU A 5 -17.98 93.04 -38.35
C GLU A 5 -19.24 93.05 -37.49
N ARG A 6 -18.98 92.59 -36.27
CA ARG A 6 -19.36 93.10 -34.90
C ARG A 6 -20.33 92.16 -34.18
N ALA A 7 -20.27 91.93 -32.91
CA ALA A 7 -19.57 92.47 -31.74
C ALA A 7 -19.87 91.55 -30.54
N PHE A 8 -18.97 91.51 -29.57
CA PHE A 8 -19.17 91.05 -28.20
C PHE A 8 -20.36 91.75 -27.52
N PRO A 9 -20.98 91.24 -26.42
CA PRO A 9 -20.34 91.03 -25.12
C PRO A 9 -20.97 90.03 -24.12
N MET A 10 -20.20 89.74 -23.12
CA MET A 10 -20.53 89.61 -21.67
C MET A 10 -21.04 88.29 -21.07
N ARG A 11 -20.09 87.73 -20.35
CA ARG A 11 -20.16 87.17 -18.97
C ARG A 11 -21.50 86.75 -18.44
N LYS A 12 -21.58 85.44 -18.16
CA LYS A 12 -22.16 85.00 -16.87
C LYS A 12 -21.32 83.89 -16.27
N LEU A 13 -20.76 84.13 -15.10
CA LEU A 13 -20.21 83.18 -14.17
C LEU A 13 -21.30 82.18 -13.82
N MET A 14 -21.05 80.94 -14.03
CA MET A 14 -21.85 79.87 -13.39
C MET A 14 -20.92 78.90 -12.66
N ARG A 15 -21.15 78.86 -11.38
CA ARG A 15 -20.39 78.12 -10.39
C ARG A 15 -20.28 76.67 -10.70
N LEU A 16 -19.08 76.06 -10.73
CA LEU A 16 -18.83 74.62 -10.70
C LEU A 16 -19.25 74.13 -9.31
N ALA A 17 -20.29 73.33 -9.30
CA ALA A 17 -20.58 72.44 -8.18
C ALA A 17 -19.75 71.18 -8.38
N SER A 18 -18.74 71.02 -7.54
CA SER A 18 -17.96 69.76 -7.43
C SER A 18 -18.83 68.67 -6.81
N VAL A 19 -19.19 67.67 -7.60
CA VAL A 19 -19.75 66.42 -7.10
C VAL A 19 -18.59 65.50 -6.79
N PRO A 20 -18.41 65.03 -5.55
CA PRO A 20 -17.40 64.01 -5.26
C PRO A 20 -17.87 62.69 -5.88
N ALA A 21 -17.10 62.17 -6.83
CA ALA A 21 -17.25 60.82 -7.33
C ALA A 21 -16.89 59.85 -6.20
N LEU A 22 -17.92 59.26 -5.59
CA LEU A 22 -17.79 58.15 -4.63
C LEU A 22 -17.37 56.91 -5.42
N LEU A 23 -16.07 56.60 -5.45
CA LEU A 23 -15.55 55.32 -5.96
C LEU A 23 -15.99 54.23 -4.99
N LEU A 24 -17.08 53.53 -5.32
CA LEU A 24 -17.44 52.22 -4.75
C LEU A 24 -16.40 51.21 -5.22
N VAL A 25 -15.36 50.99 -4.40
CA VAL A 25 -14.50 49.81 -4.53
C VAL A 25 -15.36 48.59 -4.15
N ALA A 26 -15.96 47.95 -5.15
CA ALA A 26 -16.53 46.63 -4.99
C ALA A 26 -15.34 45.68 -4.72
N SER A 27 -15.07 45.42 -3.44
CA SER A 27 -14.22 44.29 -3.04
C SER A 27 -14.96 43.03 -3.46
N ALA A 28 -14.61 42.49 -4.63
CA ALA A 28 -14.96 41.11 -4.98
C ALA A 28 -14.26 40.23 -3.94
N MET A 29 -15.00 39.83 -2.92
CA MET A 29 -14.65 38.66 -2.11
C MET A 29 -14.64 37.47 -3.07
N HIS A 30 -13.47 37.11 -3.54
CA HIS A 30 -13.26 35.78 -4.07
C HIS A 30 -13.43 34.87 -2.86
N ALA A 31 -14.61 34.27 -2.70
CA ALA A 31 -14.77 33.04 -1.96
C ALA A 31 -13.86 32.05 -2.71
N SER A 32 -12.67 31.80 -2.17
CA SER A 32 -11.92 30.61 -2.51
C SER A 32 -12.88 29.46 -2.18
N ASP A 33 -13.38 28.79 -3.19
CA ASP A 33 -14.04 27.50 -3.07
C ASP A 33 -12.94 26.55 -2.57
N GLU A 34 -12.76 26.53 -1.24
CA GLU A 34 -11.83 25.64 -0.56
C GLU A 34 -12.46 24.25 -0.69
N GLN A 35 -12.14 23.59 -1.82
CA GLN A 35 -12.55 22.21 -2.05
C GLN A 35 -11.94 21.38 -0.95
N ALA A 36 -12.78 20.71 -0.16
CA ALA A 36 -12.35 19.77 0.87
C ALA A 36 -11.34 18.79 0.23
N SER A 37 -10.16 18.70 0.83
CA SER A 37 -9.15 17.76 0.37
C SER A 37 -9.61 16.35 0.73
N ILE A 38 -9.14 15.33 0.01
CA ILE A 38 -9.43 13.94 0.36
C ILE A 38 -8.95 13.63 1.80
N ALA A 39 -7.88 14.27 2.25
CA ALA A 39 -7.36 14.11 3.61
C ALA A 39 -8.36 14.54 4.70
N ASP A 40 -9.21 15.55 4.42
CA ASP A 40 -10.22 16.04 5.37
C ASP A 40 -11.43 15.09 5.50
N LEU A 41 -11.57 14.15 4.55
CA LEU A 41 -12.68 13.20 4.49
C LEU A 41 -12.31 11.81 5.01
N LEU A 42 -11.03 11.57 5.27
CA LEU A 42 -10.56 10.27 5.77
C LEU A 42 -10.94 10.07 7.24
N PRO A 43 -11.25 8.82 7.65
CA PRO A 43 -11.42 8.47 9.06
C PRO A 43 -10.17 8.76 9.89
N GLU A 44 -10.34 8.97 11.21
CA GLU A 44 -9.22 9.11 12.13
C GLU A 44 -8.23 7.93 12.00
N GLY A 45 -6.94 8.24 11.94
CA GLY A 45 -5.87 7.26 11.80
C GLY A 45 -5.55 6.83 10.38
N LEU A 46 -6.34 7.23 9.38
CA LEU A 46 -6.05 7.00 7.97
C LEU A 46 -5.51 8.27 7.34
N ASN A 47 -4.34 8.19 6.71
CA ASN A 47 -3.66 9.34 6.12
C ASN A 47 -3.33 9.08 4.65
N VAL A 48 -3.22 10.16 3.89
CA VAL A 48 -2.63 10.14 2.54
C VAL A 48 -1.11 9.98 2.67
N VAL A 49 -0.57 8.95 2.03
CA VAL A 49 0.87 8.66 1.98
C VAL A 49 1.50 9.28 0.74
N ALA A 50 0.82 9.13 -0.40
CA ALA A 50 1.29 9.65 -1.68
C ALA A 50 0.10 9.97 -2.60
N GLU A 51 0.32 10.94 -3.50
CA GLU A 51 -0.54 11.21 -4.64
C GLU A 51 0.30 11.03 -5.91
N LEU A 52 -0.18 10.19 -6.82
CA LEU A 52 0.57 9.65 -7.93
C LEU A 52 -0.26 9.71 -9.22
N PRO A 53 0.38 9.76 -10.39
CA PRO A 53 -0.33 9.62 -11.65
C PRO A 53 -1.02 8.25 -11.76
N SER A 54 -2.30 8.23 -12.08
CA SER A 54 -3.02 6.98 -12.31
C SER A 54 -2.75 6.35 -13.68
N GLY A 55 -2.13 7.10 -14.60
CA GLY A 55 -2.04 6.76 -16.02
C GLY A 55 -3.24 7.23 -16.86
N VAL A 56 -4.30 7.76 -16.22
CA VAL A 56 -5.49 8.30 -16.87
C VAL A 56 -5.54 9.82 -16.68
N GLU A 57 -5.70 10.58 -17.76
CA GLU A 57 -5.77 12.05 -17.71
C GLU A 57 -6.95 12.50 -16.83
N GLY A 58 -6.69 13.43 -15.92
CA GLY A 58 -7.67 13.99 -15.00
C GLY A 58 -8.05 13.05 -13.83
N LEU A 59 -7.24 12.02 -13.58
CA LEU A 59 -7.44 11.07 -12.49
C LEU A 59 -6.11 10.81 -11.77
N SER A 60 -6.03 11.12 -10.49
CA SER A 60 -4.89 10.85 -9.63
C SER A 60 -5.12 9.60 -8.78
N LEU A 61 -4.05 8.83 -8.53
CA LEU A 61 -4.02 7.73 -7.58
C LEU A 61 -3.57 8.26 -6.22
N VAL A 62 -4.35 8.06 -5.18
CA VAL A 62 -4.04 8.42 -3.80
C VAL A 62 -3.80 7.15 -3.00
N GLU A 63 -2.59 7.02 -2.47
CA GLU A 63 -2.20 5.93 -1.58
C GLU A 63 -2.49 6.30 -0.12
N LEU A 64 -3.06 5.35 0.62
CA LEU A 64 -3.43 5.49 2.02
C LEU A 64 -2.49 4.72 2.94
N SER A 65 -2.36 5.18 4.19
CA SER A 65 -1.45 4.60 5.19
C SER A 65 -1.75 3.14 5.57
N ASP A 66 -2.91 2.63 5.19
CA ASP A 66 -3.31 1.23 5.39
C ASP A 66 -3.08 0.34 4.16
N GLY A 67 -2.39 0.87 3.14
CA GLY A 67 -2.15 0.20 1.86
C GLY A 67 -3.35 0.21 0.90
N GLY A 68 -4.42 0.93 1.24
CA GLY A 68 -5.57 1.18 0.38
C GLY A 68 -5.26 2.22 -0.70
N PHE A 69 -6.07 2.21 -1.78
CA PHE A 69 -6.02 3.21 -2.83
C PHE A 69 -7.36 3.87 -3.07
N LEU A 70 -7.30 5.15 -3.39
CA LEU A 70 -8.41 5.93 -3.93
C LEU A 70 -7.98 6.54 -5.26
N TYR A 71 -8.94 6.72 -6.15
CA TYR A 71 -8.75 7.48 -7.39
C TYR A 71 -9.55 8.78 -7.28
N VAL A 72 -8.86 9.91 -7.38
CA VAL A 72 -9.44 11.25 -7.22
C VAL A 72 -9.50 11.94 -8.57
N PHE A 73 -10.65 12.50 -8.92
CA PHE A 73 -10.80 13.30 -10.14
C PHE A 73 -10.19 14.69 -9.93
N ASP A 74 -9.19 15.04 -10.73
CA ASP A 74 -8.44 16.29 -10.59
C ASP A 74 -9.35 17.52 -10.68
N GLY A 75 -9.29 18.36 -9.64
CA GLY A 75 -10.10 19.57 -9.56
C GLY A 75 -11.62 19.33 -9.45
N LYS A 76 -12.06 18.13 -9.05
CA LYS A 76 -13.48 17.81 -8.84
C LYS A 76 -13.68 17.11 -7.49
N PRO A 77 -14.85 17.29 -6.83
CA PRO A 77 -15.12 16.70 -5.52
C PRO A 77 -15.59 15.24 -5.62
N PHE A 78 -14.93 14.44 -6.46
CA PHE A 78 -15.29 13.02 -6.66
C PHE A 78 -14.07 12.13 -6.51
N PHE A 79 -14.28 10.98 -5.91
CA PHE A 79 -13.29 9.90 -5.85
C PHE A 79 -13.95 8.54 -6.12
N LEU A 80 -13.13 7.57 -6.48
CA LEU A 80 -13.49 6.17 -6.63
C LEU A 80 -12.65 5.33 -5.67
N SER A 81 -13.23 4.27 -5.11
CA SER A 81 -12.53 3.23 -4.36
C SER A 81 -12.63 1.92 -5.13
N GLY A 82 -11.52 1.25 -5.32
CA GLY A 82 -11.46 -0.02 -6.06
C GLY A 82 -10.23 -0.12 -6.94
N ASP A 83 -10.24 -1.10 -7.85
CA ASP A 83 -9.14 -1.32 -8.79
C ASP A 83 -9.42 -0.68 -10.15
N LEU A 84 -8.38 -0.11 -10.74
CA LEU A 84 -8.37 0.42 -12.09
C LEU A 84 -7.87 -0.65 -13.06
N TYR A 85 -8.64 -0.89 -14.12
CA TYR A 85 -8.32 -1.85 -15.15
C TYR A 85 -8.18 -1.15 -16.51
N GLU A 86 -7.14 -1.51 -17.25
CA GLU A 86 -6.94 -1.09 -18.63
C GLU A 86 -7.35 -2.21 -19.58
N MET A 87 -8.14 -1.87 -20.60
CA MET A 87 -8.41 -2.77 -21.73
C MET A 87 -7.29 -2.63 -22.77
N THR A 88 -6.50 -3.68 -22.95
CA THR A 88 -5.41 -3.73 -23.91
C THR A 88 -5.78 -4.63 -25.10
N GLY A 89 -4.97 -4.60 -26.16
CA GLY A 89 -5.13 -5.53 -27.28
C GLY A 89 -4.91 -7.00 -26.92
N GLU A 90 -4.29 -7.28 -25.78
CA GLU A 90 -3.97 -8.63 -25.29
C GLU A 90 -4.91 -9.08 -24.16
N GLY A 91 -5.79 -8.20 -23.67
CA GLY A 91 -6.74 -8.50 -22.59
C GLY A 91 -6.97 -7.34 -21.64
N VAL A 92 -7.13 -7.66 -20.34
CA VAL A 92 -7.38 -6.68 -19.28
C VAL A 92 -6.21 -6.67 -18.30
N ALA A 93 -5.59 -5.52 -18.12
CA ALA A 93 -4.52 -5.29 -17.15
C ALA A 93 -5.08 -4.61 -15.89
N ASN A 94 -4.74 -5.11 -14.69
CA ASN A 94 -5.05 -4.46 -13.42
C ASN A 94 -3.90 -3.51 -13.06
N LEU A 95 -4.09 -2.20 -13.32
CA LEU A 95 -3.07 -1.18 -13.05
C LEU A 95 -2.84 -0.98 -11.54
N SER A 96 -3.88 -1.10 -10.73
CA SER A 96 -3.76 -1.02 -9.27
C SER A 96 -2.91 -2.14 -8.71
N GLU A 97 -3.10 -3.37 -9.20
CA GLU A 97 -2.30 -4.52 -8.74
C GLU A 97 -0.85 -4.43 -9.23
N ALA A 98 -0.62 -3.95 -10.45
CA ALA A 98 0.74 -3.71 -10.94
C ALA A 98 1.49 -2.70 -10.05
N TYR A 99 0.82 -1.63 -9.62
CA TYR A 99 1.37 -0.65 -8.70
C TYR A 99 1.67 -1.28 -7.31
N ARG A 100 0.68 -1.98 -6.71
CA ARG A 100 0.85 -2.67 -5.41
C ARG A 100 1.99 -3.69 -5.47
N SER A 101 2.09 -4.44 -6.55
CA SER A 101 3.15 -5.44 -6.75
C SER A 101 4.54 -4.80 -6.79
N GLY A 102 4.67 -3.66 -7.47
CA GLY A 102 5.91 -2.87 -7.49
C GLY A 102 6.33 -2.41 -6.10
N GLN A 103 5.40 -1.85 -5.32
CA GLN A 103 5.66 -1.43 -3.94
C GLN A 103 6.05 -2.60 -3.03
N ARG A 104 5.34 -3.74 -3.14
CA ARG A 104 5.66 -4.95 -2.37
C ARG A 104 7.08 -5.44 -2.69
N THR A 105 7.45 -5.44 -3.96
CA THR A 105 8.81 -5.82 -4.40
C THR A 105 9.88 -4.93 -3.77
N GLU A 106 9.67 -3.62 -3.77
CA GLU A 106 10.60 -2.66 -3.17
C GLU A 106 10.72 -2.86 -1.66
N ILE A 107 9.58 -2.91 -0.95
CA ILE A 107 9.57 -3.03 0.51
C ILE A 107 10.16 -4.38 0.95
N LEU A 108 9.73 -5.49 0.35
CA LEU A 108 10.23 -6.82 0.71
C LEU A 108 11.70 -7.03 0.31
N GLY A 109 12.11 -6.44 -0.82
CA GLY A 109 13.50 -6.44 -1.27
C GLY A 109 14.45 -5.66 -0.36
N GLY A 110 13.93 -4.69 0.42
CA GLY A 110 14.68 -3.94 1.42
C GLY A 110 14.86 -4.65 2.76
N ILE A 111 14.18 -5.77 3.01
CA ILE A 111 14.31 -6.53 4.27
C ILE A 111 15.60 -7.37 4.22
N ASP A 112 16.45 -7.23 5.25
CA ASP A 112 17.61 -8.11 5.40
C ASP A 112 17.12 -9.56 5.63
N PRO A 113 17.56 -10.53 4.81
CA PRO A 113 17.19 -11.93 5.01
C PRO A 113 17.52 -12.48 6.41
N SER A 114 18.50 -11.91 7.11
CA SER A 114 18.85 -12.29 8.48
C SER A 114 17.78 -11.89 9.50
N ASP A 115 16.88 -10.95 9.16
CA ASP A 115 15.75 -10.57 9.99
C ASP A 115 14.57 -11.55 9.87
N ALA A 116 14.55 -12.37 8.82
CA ALA A 116 13.53 -13.40 8.64
C ALA A 116 13.90 -14.74 9.31
N VAL A 117 12.89 -15.59 9.55
CA VAL A 117 13.13 -17.01 9.82
C VAL A 117 13.07 -17.75 8.49
N VAL A 118 14.25 -18.15 7.97
CA VAL A 118 14.39 -18.68 6.62
C VAL A 118 14.36 -20.21 6.62
N PHE A 119 13.50 -20.80 5.80
CA PHE A 119 13.47 -22.22 5.48
C PHE A 119 13.89 -22.38 4.01
N PRO A 120 15.15 -22.80 3.75
CA PRO A 120 15.71 -22.79 2.41
C PRO A 120 15.12 -23.89 1.53
N ALA A 121 15.12 -23.66 0.23
CA ALA A 121 14.80 -24.68 -0.76
C ALA A 121 15.77 -25.86 -0.65
N THR A 122 15.23 -27.09 -0.76
CA THR A 122 16.03 -28.36 -0.77
C THR A 122 16.33 -28.85 -2.19
N ARG A 123 15.73 -28.22 -3.19
CA ARG A 123 15.97 -28.42 -4.64
C ARG A 123 16.50 -27.10 -5.24
N PRO A 124 16.93 -27.07 -6.51
CA PRO A 124 17.33 -25.84 -7.16
C PRO A 124 16.30 -24.75 -6.97
N HIS A 125 16.76 -23.58 -6.46
CA HIS A 125 15.89 -22.46 -6.12
C HIS A 125 15.11 -21.98 -7.34
N LYS A 126 13.80 -21.82 -7.17
CA LYS A 126 12.88 -21.30 -8.19
C LYS A 126 12.24 -19.97 -7.79
N GLU A 127 11.85 -19.85 -6.51
CA GLU A 127 11.20 -18.64 -6.02
C GLU A 127 11.42 -18.48 -4.51
N THR A 128 11.39 -17.25 -4.04
CA THR A 128 11.38 -16.88 -2.62
C THR A 128 10.00 -16.38 -2.24
N LEU A 129 9.42 -16.97 -1.21
CA LEU A 129 8.14 -16.54 -0.65
C LEU A 129 8.33 -15.84 0.70
N TRP A 130 7.91 -14.60 0.78
CA TRP A 130 7.79 -13.84 2.01
C TRP A 130 6.43 -14.15 2.64
N VAL A 131 6.42 -14.65 3.86
CA VAL A 131 5.21 -15.14 4.51
C VAL A 131 5.03 -14.48 5.86
N PHE A 132 4.13 -13.50 5.93
CA PHE A 132 3.70 -12.94 7.22
C PHE A 132 2.92 -14.00 8.00
N THR A 133 3.39 -14.28 9.21
CA THR A 133 2.95 -15.46 9.96
C THR A 133 2.67 -15.14 11.42
N ASP A 134 1.76 -15.92 12.00
CA ASP A 134 1.41 -15.91 13.42
C ASP A 134 1.46 -17.35 13.93
N VAL A 135 2.14 -17.60 15.06
CA VAL A 135 2.31 -18.96 15.59
C VAL A 135 1.01 -19.55 16.12
N THR A 136 0.05 -18.71 16.50
CA THR A 136 -1.28 -19.14 16.99
C THR A 136 -2.30 -19.34 15.89
N CYS A 137 -1.96 -18.99 14.63
CA CYS A 137 -2.85 -19.12 13.48
C CYS A 137 -2.90 -20.55 12.95
N GLY A 138 -4.09 -21.17 12.93
CA GLY A 138 -4.27 -22.53 12.44
C GLY A 138 -3.83 -22.75 10.99
N TYR A 139 -4.10 -21.81 10.08
CA TYR A 139 -3.64 -21.88 8.68
C TYR A 139 -2.13 -21.68 8.56
N CYS A 140 -1.49 -20.87 9.43
CA CYS A 140 -0.05 -20.76 9.47
C CYS A 140 0.62 -22.05 9.99
N GLN A 141 -0.02 -22.72 10.95
CA GLN A 141 0.42 -24.04 11.42
C GLN A 141 0.26 -25.09 10.32
N LEU A 142 -0.86 -25.05 9.56
CA LEU A 142 -1.08 -25.94 8.42
C LEU A 142 -0.02 -25.73 7.34
N PHE A 143 0.25 -24.48 6.95
CA PHE A 143 1.31 -24.12 6.01
C PHE A 143 2.67 -24.68 6.47
N HIS A 144 2.99 -24.49 7.75
CA HIS A 144 4.27 -24.92 8.30
C HIS A 144 4.44 -26.46 8.31
N ARG A 145 3.37 -27.21 8.55
CA ARG A 145 3.43 -28.68 8.49
C ARG A 145 3.82 -29.22 7.11
N GLN A 146 3.59 -28.43 6.06
CA GLN A 146 3.94 -28.78 4.67
C GLN A 146 5.27 -28.15 4.20
N MET A 147 6.09 -27.62 5.14
CA MET A 147 7.32 -26.89 4.83
C MET A 147 8.27 -27.70 3.93
N ALA A 148 8.47 -28.97 4.24
CA ALA A 148 9.34 -29.85 3.46
C ALA A 148 8.86 -29.99 2.00
N GLU A 149 7.54 -29.99 1.76
CA GLU A 149 6.96 -30.10 0.43
C GLU A 149 7.22 -28.81 -0.37
N TYR A 150 7.00 -27.63 0.22
CA TYR A 150 7.34 -26.35 -0.42
C TYR A 150 8.82 -26.26 -0.76
N ASN A 151 9.70 -26.62 0.19
CA ASN A 151 11.14 -26.56 -0.05
C ASN A 151 11.59 -27.55 -1.14
N ASN A 152 10.94 -28.72 -1.24
CA ASN A 152 11.18 -29.71 -2.30
C ASN A 152 10.70 -29.24 -3.69
N LEU A 153 9.80 -28.28 -3.77
CA LEU A 153 9.40 -27.64 -5.03
C LEU A 153 10.41 -26.58 -5.50
N GLY A 154 11.44 -26.30 -4.71
CA GLY A 154 12.42 -25.24 -4.98
C GLY A 154 12.04 -23.89 -4.40
N LEU A 155 11.08 -23.85 -3.46
CA LEU A 155 10.65 -22.61 -2.82
C LEU A 155 11.44 -22.38 -1.53
N GLU A 156 12.02 -21.19 -1.39
CA GLU A 156 12.55 -20.68 -0.14
C GLU A 156 11.45 -19.92 0.61
N ILE A 157 11.22 -20.27 1.87
CA ILE A 157 10.19 -19.60 2.69
C ILE A 157 10.88 -18.70 3.71
N ARG A 158 10.54 -17.41 3.68
CA ARG A 158 11.00 -16.39 4.62
C ARG A 158 9.84 -15.92 5.48
N TYR A 159 9.79 -16.36 6.73
CA TYR A 159 8.78 -15.89 7.65
C TYR A 159 9.09 -14.49 8.16
N LEU A 160 8.06 -13.64 8.15
CA LEU A 160 7.99 -12.36 8.81
C LEU A 160 6.93 -12.41 9.91
N ALA A 161 7.21 -11.79 11.04
CA ALA A 161 6.29 -11.78 12.18
C ALA A 161 5.06 -10.89 11.90
N PHE A 162 3.88 -11.42 12.16
CA PHE A 162 2.64 -10.66 12.12
C PHE A 162 1.65 -11.17 13.17
N PRO A 163 1.77 -10.72 14.44
CA PRO A 163 0.84 -11.07 15.50
C PRO A 163 -0.52 -10.46 15.19
N ARG A 164 -1.52 -11.27 14.83
CA ARG A 164 -2.84 -10.81 14.36
C ARG A 164 -3.63 -10.00 15.39
N HIS A 165 -3.30 -10.14 16.66
CA HIS A 165 -3.94 -9.44 17.78
C HIS A 165 -3.11 -8.24 18.27
N GLY A 166 -2.12 -7.79 17.47
CA GLY A 166 -1.25 -6.67 17.81
C GLY A 166 -0.06 -7.04 18.69
N MET A 167 0.76 -6.04 18.98
CA MET A 167 2.01 -6.23 19.70
C MET A 167 1.83 -6.59 21.18
N ASP A 168 0.71 -6.23 21.79
CA ASP A 168 0.40 -6.53 23.21
C ASP A 168 -0.29 -7.91 23.38
N SER A 169 0.03 -8.88 22.52
CA SER A 169 -0.63 -10.19 22.51
C SER A 169 0.32 -11.34 22.84
N GLU A 170 -0.24 -12.46 23.32
CA GLU A 170 0.51 -13.72 23.51
C GLU A 170 1.25 -14.14 22.23
N SER A 171 0.62 -13.94 21.09
CA SER A 171 1.23 -14.24 19.78
C SER A 171 2.50 -13.43 19.54
N SER A 172 2.54 -12.15 19.93
CA SER A 172 3.73 -11.32 19.85
C SER A 172 4.86 -11.87 20.71
N GLU A 173 4.60 -12.20 21.97
CA GLU A 173 5.60 -12.77 22.89
C GLU A 173 6.18 -14.09 22.37
N LEU A 174 5.34 -14.93 21.77
CA LEU A 174 5.77 -16.20 21.17
C LEU A 174 6.60 -15.97 19.90
N LEU A 175 6.25 -15.01 19.06
CA LEU A 175 7.04 -14.64 17.89
C LEU A 175 8.41 -14.08 18.31
N GLU A 176 8.46 -13.15 19.27
CA GLU A 176 9.72 -12.66 19.82
C GLU A 176 10.58 -13.80 20.37
N THR A 177 9.97 -14.78 21.06
CA THR A 177 10.66 -15.97 21.55
C THR A 177 11.33 -16.75 20.41
N ALA A 178 10.65 -16.90 19.26
CA ALA A 178 11.24 -17.54 18.08
C ALA A 178 12.43 -16.73 17.53
N TRP A 179 12.27 -15.42 17.35
CA TRP A 179 13.33 -14.55 16.84
C TRP A 179 14.53 -14.43 17.76
N CYS A 180 14.32 -14.47 19.08
CA CYS A 180 15.37 -14.44 20.11
C CYS A 180 15.97 -15.83 20.40
N SER A 181 15.58 -16.87 19.70
CA SER A 181 16.13 -18.20 19.85
C SER A 181 17.42 -18.36 19.03
N LYS A 182 18.37 -19.13 19.55
CA LYS A 182 19.63 -19.44 18.85
C LYS A 182 19.37 -20.16 17.52
N ASP A 183 18.43 -21.09 17.54
CA ASP A 183 17.91 -21.76 16.36
C ASP A 183 16.46 -21.30 16.15
N ARG A 184 16.29 -20.33 15.25
CA ARG A 184 15.00 -19.73 14.94
C ARG A 184 14.06 -20.69 14.21
N GLN A 185 14.62 -21.58 13.36
CA GLN A 185 13.82 -22.56 12.63
C GLN A 185 13.23 -23.61 13.58
N ASP A 186 14.03 -24.17 14.48
CA ASP A 186 13.58 -25.10 15.51
C ASP A 186 12.52 -24.44 16.41
N ALA A 187 12.80 -23.24 16.92
CA ALA A 187 11.86 -22.51 17.78
C ALA A 187 10.53 -22.25 17.06
N MET A 188 10.56 -21.80 15.81
CA MET A 188 9.36 -21.57 15.02
C MET A 188 8.56 -22.86 14.80
N THR A 189 9.24 -23.96 14.51
CA THR A 189 8.62 -25.28 14.31
C THR A 189 7.93 -25.78 15.57
N ARG A 190 8.59 -25.69 16.72
CA ARG A 190 8.06 -26.11 18.02
C ARG A 190 6.85 -25.24 18.43
N LEU A 191 6.94 -23.93 18.31
CA LEU A 191 5.83 -23.03 18.62
C LEU A 191 4.61 -23.29 17.73
N LYS A 192 4.83 -23.49 16.44
CA LYS A 192 3.73 -23.82 15.50
C LYS A 192 3.14 -25.21 15.71
N SER A 193 3.88 -26.13 16.34
CA SER A 193 3.32 -27.43 16.80
C SER A 193 2.53 -27.32 18.10
N GLY A 194 2.50 -26.16 18.72
CA GLY A 194 1.81 -25.92 20.00
C GLY A 194 2.67 -26.25 21.23
N GLU A 195 3.97 -26.46 21.06
CA GLU A 195 4.88 -26.70 22.18
C GLU A 195 5.05 -25.44 23.02
N LYS A 196 5.01 -25.58 24.32
CA LYS A 196 5.29 -24.48 25.25
C LYS A 196 6.79 -24.27 25.37
N MET A 197 7.23 -23.05 25.08
CA MET A 197 8.62 -22.63 25.25
C MET A 197 8.71 -21.55 26.33
N SER A 198 9.85 -21.46 27.00
CA SER A 198 10.13 -20.33 27.90
C SER A 198 10.28 -19.08 27.05
N THR A 199 9.61 -18.00 27.45
CA THR A 199 9.69 -16.70 26.79
C THR A 199 11.13 -16.18 26.74
N LYS A 200 11.49 -15.59 25.61
CA LYS A 200 12.78 -14.96 25.38
C LYS A 200 12.55 -13.54 24.89
N SER A 201 13.41 -12.64 25.31
CA SER A 201 13.42 -11.26 24.85
C SER A 201 14.84 -10.86 24.46
N CYS A 202 14.97 -10.13 23.38
CA CYS A 202 16.19 -9.55 22.85
C CYS A 202 15.82 -8.38 21.94
N GLU A 203 16.79 -7.67 21.41
CA GLU A 203 16.57 -6.80 20.25
C GLU A 203 16.18 -7.68 19.05
N ASN A 204 15.01 -7.41 18.45
CA ASN A 204 14.43 -8.25 17.40
C ASN A 204 13.54 -7.42 16.46
N PRO A 205 13.30 -7.87 15.21
CA PRO A 205 12.56 -7.10 14.20
C PRO A 205 11.03 -7.33 14.22
N VAL A 206 10.47 -7.97 15.23
CA VAL A 206 9.03 -8.38 15.22
C VAL A 206 8.10 -7.19 15.09
N ALA A 207 8.37 -6.08 15.80
CA ALA A 207 7.57 -4.87 15.73
C ALA A 207 7.66 -4.21 14.34
N ASP A 208 8.88 -4.06 13.81
CA ASP A 208 9.10 -3.47 12.49
C ASP A 208 8.44 -4.33 11.39
N GLN A 209 8.51 -5.65 11.49
CA GLN A 209 7.86 -6.56 10.55
C GLN A 209 6.33 -6.48 10.63
N PHE A 210 5.77 -6.29 11.81
CA PHE A 210 4.34 -6.05 11.98
C PHE A 210 3.90 -4.76 11.28
N GLU A 211 4.65 -3.65 11.46
CA GLU A 211 4.39 -2.39 10.77
C GLU A 211 4.53 -2.52 9.25
N ILE A 212 5.56 -3.22 8.77
CA ILE A 212 5.71 -3.52 7.34
C ILE A 212 4.49 -4.27 6.82
N GLY A 213 4.02 -5.29 7.54
CA GLY A 213 2.82 -6.04 7.17
C GLY A 213 1.58 -5.15 7.09
N GLN A 214 1.39 -4.22 8.02
CA GLN A 214 0.30 -3.25 7.99
C GLN A 214 0.38 -2.36 6.73
N ARG A 215 1.56 -1.81 6.42
CA ARG A 215 1.80 -1.00 5.23
C ARG A 215 1.55 -1.77 3.92
N LEU A 216 1.83 -3.06 3.90
CA LEU A 216 1.56 -3.96 2.77
C LEU A 216 0.10 -4.41 2.69
N GLY A 217 -0.77 -3.91 3.57
CA GLY A 217 -2.19 -4.24 3.61
C GLY A 217 -2.49 -5.66 4.09
N VAL A 218 -1.61 -6.27 4.89
CA VAL A 218 -1.85 -7.60 5.49
C VAL A 218 -3.02 -7.52 6.46
N ARG A 219 -4.10 -8.24 6.18
CA ARG A 219 -5.32 -8.29 6.99
C ARG A 219 -5.51 -9.63 7.71
N GLY A 220 -4.66 -10.60 7.44
CA GLY A 220 -4.72 -11.94 8.02
C GLY A 220 -3.49 -12.76 7.68
N THR A 221 -3.34 -13.91 8.35
CA THR A 221 -2.19 -14.80 8.17
C THR A 221 -2.61 -16.23 7.79
N PRO A 222 -1.81 -16.95 7.01
CA PRO A 222 -0.60 -16.46 6.35
C PRO A 222 -0.91 -15.45 5.26
N ALA A 223 -0.12 -14.38 5.13
CA ALA A 223 -0.11 -13.55 3.93
C ALA A 223 1.18 -13.85 3.16
N ILE A 224 1.04 -14.24 1.92
CA ILE A 224 2.13 -14.81 1.12
C ILE A 224 2.39 -13.92 -0.09
N PHE A 225 3.65 -13.51 -0.26
CA PHE A 225 4.10 -12.69 -1.37
C PHE A 225 5.30 -13.35 -2.06
N SER A 226 5.33 -13.34 -3.39
CA SER A 226 6.52 -13.71 -4.15
C SER A 226 7.59 -12.61 -4.08
N ALA A 227 8.81 -12.89 -4.53
CA ALA A 227 9.86 -11.87 -4.66
C ALA A 227 9.49 -10.77 -5.67
N THR A 228 8.58 -11.05 -6.61
CA THR A 228 8.05 -10.07 -7.57
C THR A 228 6.84 -9.30 -7.06
N GLY A 229 6.49 -9.43 -5.78
CA GLY A 229 5.38 -8.72 -5.15
C GLY A 229 3.99 -9.30 -5.44
N LEU A 230 3.88 -10.42 -6.16
CA LEU A 230 2.61 -11.11 -6.35
C LEU A 230 2.07 -11.59 -5.01
N GLN A 231 0.86 -11.19 -4.66
CA GLN A 231 0.17 -11.66 -3.47
C GLN A 231 -0.64 -12.92 -3.77
N LEU A 232 -0.39 -13.99 -3.00
CA LEU A 232 -1.20 -15.20 -3.05
C LEU A 232 -2.39 -15.12 -2.09
N PRO A 233 -3.52 -15.80 -2.38
CA PRO A 233 -4.74 -15.72 -1.57
C PRO A 233 -4.63 -16.57 -0.28
N GLY A 234 -3.88 -16.08 0.72
CA GLY A 234 -3.71 -16.77 2.00
C GLY A 234 -2.98 -18.11 1.88
N PHE A 235 -3.47 -19.14 2.58
CA PHE A 235 -2.92 -20.50 2.49
C PHE A 235 -3.16 -21.11 1.11
N VAL A 236 -2.09 -21.51 0.45
CA VAL A 236 -2.11 -22.27 -0.83
C VAL A 236 -1.32 -23.56 -0.62
N PRO A 237 -1.92 -24.73 -0.84
CA PRO A 237 -1.23 -26.02 -0.66
C PRO A 237 -0.11 -26.24 -1.71
N PRO A 238 0.88 -27.11 -1.41
CA PRO A 238 2.06 -27.29 -2.28
C PRO A 238 1.73 -27.74 -3.72
N ASP A 239 0.66 -28.48 -3.93
CA ASP A 239 0.25 -28.96 -5.25
C ASP A 239 -0.36 -27.87 -6.14
N GLU A 240 -0.83 -26.77 -5.55
CA GLU A 240 -1.41 -25.64 -6.27
C GLU A 240 -0.44 -24.45 -6.40
N ILE A 241 0.54 -24.32 -5.49
CA ILE A 241 1.31 -23.07 -5.34
C ILE A 241 2.13 -22.73 -6.58
N MET A 242 2.70 -23.73 -7.26
CA MET A 242 3.49 -23.52 -8.48
C MET A 242 2.64 -22.93 -9.60
N GLY A 243 1.42 -23.42 -9.79
CA GLY A 243 0.47 -22.87 -10.75
C GLY A 243 0.05 -21.44 -10.41
N ARG A 244 -0.12 -21.12 -9.11
CA ARG A 244 -0.43 -19.76 -8.65
C ARG A 244 0.73 -18.79 -8.89
N LEU A 245 1.96 -19.28 -8.82
CA LEU A 245 3.17 -18.49 -9.10
C LEU A 245 3.46 -18.37 -10.61
N GLY A 246 2.72 -19.06 -11.47
CA GLY A 246 3.01 -19.13 -12.92
C GLY A 246 4.31 -19.87 -13.24
N ILE A 247 4.82 -20.69 -12.32
CA ILE A 247 6.03 -21.48 -12.50
C ILE A 247 5.60 -22.86 -13.02
N GLU A 248 6.08 -23.24 -14.21
CA GLU A 248 5.79 -24.56 -14.79
C GLU A 248 6.20 -25.67 -13.82
N GLY A 249 5.26 -26.56 -13.52
CA GLY A 249 5.45 -27.64 -12.58
C GLY A 249 6.54 -28.61 -13.06
N VAL A 250 7.31 -29.13 -12.11
CA VAL A 250 8.05 -30.38 -12.33
C VAL A 250 7.00 -31.45 -12.64
N GLU A 251 7.04 -32.02 -13.85
CA GLU A 251 6.29 -33.24 -14.17
C GLU A 251 6.50 -34.21 -13.03
N ARG A 252 5.43 -34.70 -12.42
CA ARG A 252 5.53 -35.83 -11.49
C ARG A 252 6.13 -36.97 -12.28
N GLU A 253 7.38 -37.33 -11.97
CA GLU A 253 7.88 -38.61 -12.40
C GLU A 253 6.87 -39.62 -11.88
N SER A 254 6.08 -40.17 -12.82
CA SER A 254 5.21 -41.31 -12.55
C SER A 254 6.12 -42.46 -12.17
N GLU A 255 6.22 -42.74 -10.86
CA GLU A 255 6.76 -44.02 -10.40
C GLU A 255 5.93 -45.13 -11.04
N GLY A 256 6.59 -45.78 -12.02
CA GLY A 256 6.12 -47.00 -12.67
C GLY A 256 6.45 -48.25 -11.83
#